data_720f3e9389112e35efb55cd1308bc67d
#
_entry.id   720f3e9389112e35efb55cd1308bc67d
#
_cell.length_a   1.000
_cell.length_b   1.000
_cell.length_c   1.000
_cell.angle_alpha   90.00
_cell.angle_beta   90.00
_cell.angle_gamma   90.00
#
_symmetry.space_group_name_H-M   'P 1'
#
loop_
_entity.id
_entity.type
_entity.pdbx_description
1 polymer ?
#
loop_
_entity_poly.entity_id
_entity_poly.type
_entity_poly.pdbx_seq_one_letter_code
_entity_poly.pdbx_strand_id
1 'polypeptide(L)'
;RVQPFVTHSAIPCEVFASGELFESVSYDKAQGLALSPFAVGTRWGKAWHTVWFKLVATVPAHLAGQPLVAAIDLGFNGRGDGFQVEGLAYRHGKIVHAVQPDRRLVHLGVGVAGEVIELWIEAAATPIIAGHVFGYGPTPLGDPSTSGDAPLYQLRRAEIAVFDAGVNELAVALHVAIDLTIDLEESSPQRARLFAALERAGNALNVSDVSQTASAALDELKV
;
A
#
# COMPACT_ATOMS: atom_id res chain seq x y z
N ARG A 1 4.40 3.20 14.67
CA ARG A 1 3.26 2.72 15.51
C ARG A 1 1.93 3.37 15.13
N VAL A 2 1.90 4.56 14.51
CA VAL A 2 0.67 5.29 14.11
C VAL A 2 0.06 4.72 12.83
N GLN A 3 0.87 4.30 11.87
CA GLN A 3 0.46 3.80 10.55
C GLN A 3 -0.71 2.78 10.56
N PRO A 4 -0.78 1.80 11.47
CA PRO A 4 -1.91 0.85 11.51
C PRO A 4 -3.27 1.49 11.77
N PHE A 5 -3.31 2.70 12.34
CA PHE A 5 -4.55 3.42 12.69
C PHE A 5 -5.02 4.38 11.59
N VAL A 6 -4.28 4.51 10.48
CA VAL A 6 -4.68 5.32 9.31
C VAL A 6 -5.95 4.76 8.66
N THR A 7 -6.22 3.47 8.84
CA THR A 7 -7.44 2.84 8.37
C THR A 7 -8.12 2.06 9.49
N HIS A 8 -9.45 2.08 9.50
CA HIS A 8 -10.27 1.30 10.45
C HIS A 8 -11.56 0.80 9.79
N SER A 9 -12.36 0.02 10.52
CA SER A 9 -13.66 -0.51 10.06
C SER A 9 -13.57 -1.19 8.69
N ALA A 10 -12.52 -2.01 8.50
CA ALA A 10 -12.26 -2.66 7.23
C ALA A 10 -13.22 -3.80 6.92
N ILE A 11 -13.56 -3.94 5.64
CA ILE A 11 -14.28 -5.08 5.07
C ILE A 11 -13.44 -5.74 3.98
N PRO A 12 -13.39 -7.08 3.91
CA PRO A 12 -12.62 -7.75 2.87
C PRO A 12 -13.25 -7.54 1.48
N CYS A 13 -12.40 -7.49 0.46
CA CYS A 13 -12.83 -7.61 -0.93
C CYS A 13 -12.91 -9.07 -1.35
N GLU A 14 -13.87 -9.39 -2.22
CA GLU A 14 -13.74 -10.55 -3.09
C GLU A 14 -12.65 -10.26 -4.10
N VAL A 15 -11.70 -11.19 -4.24
CA VAL A 15 -10.59 -11.02 -5.17
C VAL A 15 -10.63 -12.11 -6.22
N PHE A 16 -10.40 -11.70 -7.45
CA PHE A 16 -10.22 -12.58 -8.59
C PHE A 16 -8.89 -12.24 -9.26
N ALA A 17 -8.22 -13.24 -9.82
CA ALA A 17 -6.94 -13.05 -10.50
C ALA A 17 -6.95 -13.71 -11.88
N SER A 18 -6.23 -13.11 -12.82
CA SER A 18 -5.88 -13.74 -14.10
C SER A 18 -4.82 -14.82 -13.92
N GLY A 19 -4.56 -15.59 -14.96
CA GLY A 19 -3.31 -16.33 -15.08
C GLY A 19 -2.10 -15.39 -15.17
N GLU A 20 -0.91 -15.96 -15.04
CA GLU A 20 0.37 -15.28 -15.23
C GLU A 20 0.57 -14.86 -16.70
N LEU A 21 0.85 -13.59 -16.94
CA LEU A 21 1.08 -13.02 -18.26
C LEU A 21 2.55 -12.59 -18.38
N PHE A 22 3.28 -13.14 -19.33
CA PHE A 22 4.65 -12.72 -19.59
C PHE A 22 4.71 -11.30 -20.18
N GLU A 23 3.76 -10.97 -21.06
CA GLU A 23 3.58 -9.61 -21.56
C GLU A 23 2.34 -8.98 -20.94
N SER A 24 2.46 -7.72 -20.50
CA SER A 24 1.32 -6.96 -20.02
C SER A 24 0.31 -6.72 -21.14
N VAL A 25 -0.95 -6.66 -20.79
CA VAL A 25 -2.05 -6.31 -21.69
C VAL A 25 -2.73 -5.03 -21.21
N SER A 26 -3.34 -4.29 -22.15
CA SER A 26 -4.11 -3.09 -21.78
C SER A 26 -5.31 -3.44 -20.87
N TYR A 27 -5.80 -2.46 -20.13
CA TYR A 27 -7.00 -2.60 -19.30
C TYR A 27 -8.20 -3.18 -20.06
N ASP A 28 -8.45 -2.71 -21.30
CA ASP A 28 -9.58 -3.21 -22.11
C ASP A 28 -9.45 -4.70 -22.44
N LYS A 29 -8.23 -5.17 -22.70
CA LYS A 29 -7.96 -6.60 -22.92
C LYS A 29 -8.06 -7.38 -21.61
N ALA A 30 -7.62 -6.80 -20.51
CA ALA A 30 -7.67 -7.44 -19.20
C ALA A 30 -9.09 -7.78 -18.76
N GLN A 31 -10.09 -6.95 -19.12
CA GLN A 31 -11.49 -7.22 -18.83
C GLN A 31 -12.03 -8.48 -19.52
N GLY A 32 -11.39 -8.93 -20.59
CA GLY A 32 -11.73 -10.17 -21.30
C GLY A 32 -10.97 -11.42 -20.84
N LEU A 33 -10.06 -11.28 -19.85
CA LEU A 33 -9.32 -12.42 -19.33
C LEU A 33 -10.20 -13.33 -18.48
N ALA A 34 -9.91 -14.62 -18.52
CA ALA A 34 -10.48 -15.57 -17.58
C ALA A 34 -9.92 -15.29 -16.18
N LEU A 35 -10.79 -14.94 -15.25
CA LEU A 35 -10.44 -14.70 -13.85
C LEU A 35 -10.90 -15.87 -12.98
N SER A 36 -10.10 -16.21 -11.99
CA SER A 36 -10.44 -17.22 -10.97
C SER A 36 -10.46 -16.58 -9.58
N PRO A 37 -11.30 -17.06 -8.63
CA PRO A 37 -11.27 -16.61 -7.26
C PRO A 37 -9.86 -16.73 -6.66
N PHE A 38 -9.41 -15.69 -5.94
CA PHE A 38 -8.07 -15.60 -5.41
C PHE A 38 -8.10 -15.15 -3.94
N ALA A 39 -7.67 -16.02 -3.03
CA ALA A 39 -7.73 -15.72 -1.60
C ALA A 39 -6.53 -14.84 -1.15
N VAL A 40 -6.79 -13.89 -0.25
CA VAL A 40 -5.72 -13.22 0.51
C VAL A 40 -4.90 -14.30 1.25
N GLY A 41 -3.59 -14.18 1.23
CA GLY A 41 -2.65 -15.19 1.72
C GLY A 41 -2.11 -16.11 0.63
N THR A 42 -2.68 -16.10 -0.57
CA THR A 42 -2.20 -16.91 -1.69
C THR A 42 -0.94 -16.30 -2.31
N ARG A 43 0.01 -17.15 -2.66
CA ARG A 43 1.23 -16.73 -3.38
C ARG A 43 0.95 -16.53 -4.87
N TRP A 44 1.64 -15.57 -5.47
CA TRP A 44 1.48 -15.19 -6.87
C TRP A 44 2.77 -14.58 -7.43
N GLY A 45 2.78 -14.36 -8.72
CA GLY A 45 3.79 -13.57 -9.39
C GLY A 45 5.04 -14.36 -9.73
N LYS A 46 5.03 -15.09 -10.83
CA LYS A 46 6.25 -15.56 -11.46
C LYS A 46 7.11 -14.36 -11.86
N ALA A 47 8.42 -14.45 -11.67
CA ALA A 47 9.35 -13.36 -12.00
C ALA A 47 9.11 -12.80 -13.40
N TRP A 48 9.03 -11.47 -13.51
CA TRP A 48 8.80 -10.72 -14.75
C TRP A 48 7.40 -10.89 -15.37
N HIS A 49 6.46 -11.57 -14.70
CA HIS A 49 5.09 -11.71 -15.19
C HIS A 49 4.18 -10.66 -14.56
N THR A 50 3.07 -10.42 -15.23
CA THR A 50 1.98 -9.55 -14.77
C THR A 50 0.78 -10.41 -14.42
N VAL A 51 0.10 -10.06 -13.33
CA VAL A 51 -1.20 -10.62 -12.94
C VAL A 51 -2.19 -9.48 -12.80
N TRP A 52 -3.36 -9.63 -13.38
CA TRP A 52 -4.47 -8.73 -13.17
C TRP A 52 -5.34 -9.23 -12.03
N PHE A 53 -5.47 -8.42 -10.98
CA PHE A 53 -6.42 -8.66 -9.90
C PHE A 53 -7.65 -7.80 -10.10
N LYS A 54 -8.82 -8.39 -9.88
CA LYS A 54 -10.09 -7.68 -9.78
C LYS A 54 -10.58 -7.78 -8.34
N LEU A 55 -10.74 -6.64 -7.67
CA LEU A 55 -11.24 -6.51 -6.31
C LEU A 55 -12.66 -6.00 -6.36
N VAL A 56 -13.57 -6.67 -5.64
CA VAL A 56 -14.99 -6.29 -5.59
C VAL A 56 -15.43 -6.24 -4.13
N ALA A 57 -16.12 -5.18 -3.75
CA ALA A 57 -16.76 -5.07 -2.43
C ALA A 57 -18.05 -4.25 -2.52
N THR A 58 -19.03 -4.60 -1.70
CA THR A 58 -20.26 -3.80 -1.54
C THR A 58 -20.14 -2.98 -0.26
N VAL A 59 -20.33 -1.66 -0.35
CA VAL A 59 -20.26 -0.74 0.80
C VAL A 59 -21.44 -1.01 1.75
N PRO A 60 -21.20 -1.49 2.96
CA PRO A 60 -22.27 -1.70 3.94
C PRO A 60 -22.77 -0.36 4.51
N ALA A 61 -23.97 -0.35 5.07
CA ALA A 61 -24.61 0.84 5.58
C ALA A 61 -23.77 1.59 6.63
N HIS A 62 -23.01 0.89 7.47
CA HIS A 62 -22.18 1.50 8.52
C HIS A 62 -20.94 2.23 7.98
N LEU A 63 -20.56 2.02 6.72
CA LEU A 63 -19.48 2.76 6.07
C LEU A 63 -19.99 3.90 5.18
N ALA A 64 -21.31 4.06 5.03
CA ALA A 64 -21.88 5.15 4.26
C ALA A 64 -21.54 6.52 4.90
N GLY A 65 -21.24 7.51 4.06
CA GLY A 65 -20.85 8.84 4.49
C GLY A 65 -19.42 8.97 4.99
N GLN A 66 -18.66 7.87 5.07
CA GLN A 66 -17.26 7.87 5.50
C GLN A 66 -16.31 7.99 4.30
N PRO A 67 -15.14 8.64 4.45
CA PRO A 67 -14.08 8.60 3.44
C PRO A 67 -13.51 7.19 3.36
N LEU A 68 -13.55 6.58 2.17
CA LEU A 68 -13.12 5.20 1.96
C LEU A 68 -11.82 5.11 1.16
N VAL A 69 -11.03 4.10 1.48
CA VAL A 69 -9.87 3.67 0.72
C VAL A 69 -9.92 2.16 0.46
N ALA A 70 -9.34 1.73 -0.66
CA ALA A 70 -8.93 0.35 -0.80
C ALA A 70 -7.51 0.20 -0.27
N ALA A 71 -7.33 -0.65 0.72
CA ALA A 71 -6.04 -0.96 1.30
C ALA A 71 -5.51 -2.25 0.68
N ILE A 72 -4.38 -2.15 -0.02
CA ILE A 72 -3.83 -3.22 -0.86
C ILE A 72 -2.39 -3.50 -0.46
N ASP A 73 -2.07 -4.76 -0.22
CA ASP A 73 -0.69 -5.23 -0.04
C ASP A 73 -0.45 -6.43 -0.96
N LEU A 74 0.24 -6.17 -2.06
CA LEU A 74 0.59 -7.15 -3.08
C LEU A 74 1.71 -8.11 -2.65
N GLY A 75 2.26 -7.93 -1.46
CA GLY A 75 3.39 -8.72 -0.94
C GLY A 75 4.67 -7.90 -0.85
N PHE A 76 4.58 -6.60 -0.61
CA PHE A 76 5.72 -5.70 -0.53
C PHE A 76 6.76 -6.16 0.51
N ASN A 77 8.02 -6.07 0.14
CA ASN A 77 9.16 -6.37 1.00
C ASN A 77 9.90 -5.08 1.35
N GLY A 78 9.67 -4.59 2.57
CA GLY A 78 10.31 -3.37 3.05
C GLY A 78 9.64 -2.09 2.56
N ARG A 79 10.43 -1.04 2.49
CA ARG A 79 10.08 0.31 2.01
C ARG A 79 10.84 0.60 0.72
N GLY A 80 10.43 1.64 0.05
CA GLY A 80 11.07 2.15 -1.16
C GLY A 80 10.44 1.61 -2.44
N ASP A 81 10.50 2.45 -3.44
CA ASP A 81 9.93 2.23 -4.76
C ASP A 81 10.92 1.47 -5.64
N GLY A 82 10.38 0.73 -6.60
CA GLY A 82 11.16 -0.02 -7.57
C GLY A 82 11.79 -1.31 -7.03
N PHE A 83 12.32 -2.10 -7.92
CA PHE A 83 13.02 -3.37 -7.65
C PHE A 83 12.22 -4.41 -6.84
N GLN A 84 10.91 -4.30 -6.84
CA GLN A 84 9.98 -5.25 -6.23
C GLN A 84 8.62 -5.15 -6.89
N VAL A 85 7.62 -5.86 -6.37
CA VAL A 85 6.25 -5.79 -6.86
C VAL A 85 5.71 -4.36 -6.86
N GLU A 86 5.07 -3.99 -7.94
CA GLU A 86 4.34 -2.74 -8.12
C GLU A 86 3.02 -3.01 -8.82
N GLY A 87 2.05 -2.11 -8.68
CA GLY A 87 0.78 -2.21 -9.37
C GLY A 87 0.21 -0.88 -9.79
N LEU A 88 -0.62 -0.91 -10.83
CA LEU A 88 -1.47 0.21 -11.22
C LEU A 88 -2.92 -0.13 -10.91
N ALA A 89 -3.58 0.74 -10.14
CA ALA A 89 -5.00 0.61 -9.82
C ALA A 89 -5.84 1.38 -10.84
N TYR A 90 -6.85 0.69 -11.37
CA TYR A 90 -7.82 1.23 -12.32
C TYR A 90 -9.20 1.25 -11.70
N ARG A 91 -9.92 2.34 -11.90
CA ARG A 91 -11.35 2.48 -11.58
C ARG A 91 -12.06 3.13 -12.75
N HIS A 92 -13.17 2.56 -13.20
CA HIS A 92 -13.94 3.06 -14.37
C HIS A 92 -13.07 3.29 -15.62
N GLY A 93 -12.15 2.37 -15.89
CA GLY A 93 -11.26 2.42 -17.06
C GLY A 93 -10.10 3.42 -16.98
N LYS A 94 -9.91 4.07 -15.85
CA LYS A 94 -8.83 5.06 -15.66
C LYS A 94 -7.87 4.62 -14.57
N ILE A 95 -6.58 4.88 -14.78
CA ILE A 95 -5.58 4.74 -13.72
C ILE A 95 -5.89 5.79 -12.64
N VAL A 96 -6.05 5.33 -11.42
CA VAL A 96 -6.37 6.18 -10.26
C VAL A 96 -5.23 6.23 -9.24
N HIS A 97 -4.36 5.21 -9.22
CA HIS A 97 -3.28 5.15 -8.23
C HIS A 97 -2.16 4.21 -8.68
N ALA A 98 -0.92 4.49 -8.26
CA ALA A 98 0.18 3.52 -8.28
C ALA A 98 0.28 2.84 -6.91
N VAL A 99 0.14 1.51 -6.88
CA VAL A 99 0.18 0.70 -5.66
C VAL A 99 1.60 0.20 -5.46
N GLN A 100 2.26 0.68 -4.42
CA GLN A 100 3.65 0.39 -4.10
C GLN A 100 3.88 0.43 -2.57
N PRO A 101 5.07 0.09 -2.04
CA PRO A 101 5.30 -0.07 -0.60
C PRO A 101 4.77 1.06 0.29
N ASP A 102 5.01 2.31 -0.10
CA ASP A 102 4.61 3.48 0.67
C ASP A 102 3.28 4.11 0.19
N ARG A 103 2.62 3.50 -0.81
CA ARG A 103 1.37 3.97 -1.43
C ARG A 103 0.36 2.84 -1.58
N ARG A 104 -0.08 2.29 -0.44
CA ARG A 104 -0.97 1.10 -0.37
C ARG A 104 -2.45 1.43 -0.31
N LEU A 105 -2.81 2.72 -0.23
CA LEU A 105 -4.17 3.20 -0.02
C LEU A 105 -4.69 3.92 -1.27
N VAL A 106 -5.64 3.29 -1.96
CA VAL A 106 -6.32 3.86 -3.13
C VAL A 106 -7.56 4.60 -2.66
N HIS A 107 -7.61 5.92 -2.79
CA HIS A 107 -8.76 6.72 -2.39
C HIS A 107 -9.99 6.45 -3.27
N LEU A 108 -11.12 6.19 -2.63
CA LEU A 108 -12.37 5.83 -3.28
C LEU A 108 -13.43 6.93 -3.24
N GLY A 109 -13.23 7.94 -2.41
CA GLY A 109 -14.21 9.00 -2.11
C GLY A 109 -15.08 8.67 -0.91
N VAL A 110 -16.24 9.28 -0.82
CA VAL A 110 -17.20 9.05 0.27
C VAL A 110 -18.07 7.86 -0.09
N GLY A 111 -18.17 6.90 0.83
CA GLY A 111 -18.93 5.67 0.64
C GLY A 111 -20.44 5.91 0.53
N VAL A 112 -21.08 5.18 -0.36
CA VAL A 112 -22.53 5.16 -0.51
C VAL A 112 -23.03 3.74 -0.18
N ALA A 113 -23.99 3.62 0.72
CA ALA A 113 -24.55 2.31 1.11
C ALA A 113 -25.06 1.53 -0.12
N GLY A 114 -24.66 0.27 -0.26
CA GLY A 114 -25.01 -0.57 -1.37
C GLY A 114 -24.22 -0.34 -2.67
N GLU A 115 -23.35 0.67 -2.71
CA GLU A 115 -22.44 0.85 -3.85
C GLU A 115 -21.52 -0.36 -4.00
N VAL A 116 -21.42 -0.88 -5.22
CA VAL A 116 -20.46 -1.91 -5.57
C VAL A 116 -19.18 -1.22 -6.05
N ILE A 117 -18.11 -1.36 -5.28
CA ILE A 117 -16.79 -0.89 -5.63
C ILE A 117 -16.09 -1.99 -6.42
N GLU A 118 -15.61 -1.65 -7.60
CA GLU A 118 -14.80 -2.50 -8.45
C GLU A 118 -13.48 -1.80 -8.74
N LEU A 119 -12.37 -2.46 -8.42
CA LEU A 119 -11.01 -2.03 -8.73
C LEU A 119 -10.29 -3.13 -9.51
N TRP A 120 -9.53 -2.72 -10.51
CA TRP A 120 -8.61 -3.60 -11.21
C TRP A 120 -7.19 -3.18 -10.89
N ILE A 121 -6.33 -4.16 -10.63
CA ILE A 121 -4.92 -3.93 -10.32
C ILE A 121 -4.09 -4.69 -11.35
N GLU A 122 -3.35 -3.97 -12.17
CA GLU A 122 -2.27 -4.52 -12.97
C GLU A 122 -1.06 -4.65 -12.07
N ALA A 123 -0.68 -5.85 -11.71
CA ALA A 123 0.40 -6.10 -10.76
C ALA A 123 1.59 -6.78 -11.44
N ALA A 124 2.75 -6.13 -11.42
CA ALA A 124 3.98 -6.65 -11.99
C ALA A 124 4.81 -7.37 -10.93
N ALA A 125 5.14 -8.63 -11.17
CA ALA A 125 5.98 -9.43 -10.29
C ALA A 125 7.46 -9.19 -10.59
N THR A 126 7.91 -7.95 -10.41
CA THR A 126 9.32 -7.57 -10.56
C THR A 126 10.17 -8.25 -9.49
N PRO A 127 11.24 -8.98 -9.82
CA PRO A 127 12.13 -9.58 -8.84
C PRO A 127 12.80 -8.54 -7.95
N ILE A 128 13.06 -8.90 -6.69
CA ILE A 128 13.82 -8.06 -5.77
C ILE A 128 15.30 -8.14 -6.14
N ILE A 129 15.79 -7.17 -6.89
CA ILE A 129 17.19 -7.15 -7.35
C ILE A 129 18.07 -6.23 -6.51
N ALA A 130 17.51 -5.20 -5.88
CA ALA A 130 18.27 -4.23 -5.08
C ALA A 130 18.73 -4.75 -3.69
N GLY A 131 18.07 -5.78 -3.15
CA GLY A 131 18.42 -6.39 -1.87
C GLY A 131 19.57 -7.40 -1.91
N HIS A 132 20.07 -7.73 -3.08
CA HIS A 132 21.17 -8.67 -3.28
C HIS A 132 22.47 -7.90 -3.56
N VAL A 133 23.35 -7.88 -2.58
CA VAL A 133 24.65 -7.20 -2.68
C VAL A 133 25.54 -7.76 -3.83
N PHE A 134 25.23 -8.97 -4.32
CA PHE A 134 26.05 -9.67 -5.30
C PHE A 134 25.27 -10.40 -6.41
N GLY A 135 24.07 -9.96 -6.77
CA GLY A 135 23.34 -10.60 -7.86
C GLY A 135 21.86 -10.23 -7.98
N TYR A 136 21.27 -10.57 -9.10
CA TYR A 136 19.86 -10.40 -9.39
C TYR A 136 19.12 -11.70 -9.01
N GLY A 137 18.62 -11.79 -7.82
CA GLY A 137 17.78 -12.91 -7.45
C GLY A 137 16.32 -12.66 -7.80
N PRO A 138 15.55 -13.66 -8.22
CA PRO A 138 15.97 -15.05 -8.43
C PRO A 138 16.53 -15.33 -9.83
N THR A 139 16.71 -14.30 -10.65
CA THR A 139 17.15 -14.43 -12.04
C THR A 139 18.61 -13.99 -12.16
N PRO A 140 19.55 -14.88 -12.50
CA PRO A 140 20.92 -14.48 -12.79
C PRO A 140 20.95 -13.37 -13.85
N LEU A 141 21.65 -12.28 -13.55
CA LEU A 141 21.78 -11.12 -14.45
C LEU A 141 20.44 -10.53 -14.94
N GLY A 142 19.34 -10.81 -14.24
CA GLY A 142 18.00 -10.33 -14.64
C GLY A 142 17.40 -11.04 -15.86
N ASP A 143 17.96 -12.17 -16.31
CA ASP A 143 17.44 -12.91 -17.44
C ASP A 143 16.15 -13.67 -17.08
N PRO A 144 14.99 -13.33 -17.67
CA PRO A 144 13.71 -13.97 -17.37
C PRO A 144 13.71 -15.48 -17.59
N SER A 145 14.49 -15.99 -18.54
CA SER A 145 14.57 -17.42 -18.87
C SER A 145 15.15 -18.26 -17.72
N THR A 146 15.85 -17.63 -16.78
CA THR A 146 16.48 -18.29 -15.63
C THR A 146 15.68 -18.19 -14.34
N SER A 147 14.50 -17.56 -14.37
CA SER A 147 13.75 -17.20 -13.15
C SER A 147 13.08 -18.37 -12.45
N GLY A 148 12.85 -19.49 -13.12
CA GLY A 148 12.04 -20.59 -12.58
C GLY A 148 10.55 -20.24 -12.48
N ASP A 149 9.75 -21.15 -11.90
CA ASP A 149 8.29 -21.03 -11.84
C ASP A 149 7.75 -20.68 -10.45
N ALA A 150 8.61 -20.48 -9.46
CA ALA A 150 8.18 -20.20 -8.09
C ALA A 150 7.55 -18.81 -7.96
N PRO A 151 6.38 -18.68 -7.31
CA PRO A 151 5.76 -17.38 -7.06
C PRO A 151 6.58 -16.57 -6.06
N LEU A 152 6.83 -15.29 -6.38
CA LEU A 152 7.70 -14.41 -5.61
C LEU A 152 6.96 -13.74 -4.44
N TYR A 153 5.69 -13.42 -4.63
CA TYR A 153 4.90 -12.56 -3.76
C TYR A 153 3.73 -13.28 -3.11
N GLN A 154 3.07 -12.62 -2.19
CA GLN A 154 1.84 -13.08 -1.54
C GLN A 154 0.88 -11.90 -1.42
N LEU A 155 -0.36 -12.03 -1.88
CA LEU A 155 -1.38 -11.03 -1.63
C LEU A 155 -1.69 -11.01 -0.13
N ARG A 156 -1.30 -9.95 0.59
CA ARG A 156 -1.43 -9.88 2.05
C ARG A 156 -2.64 -9.09 2.51
N ARG A 157 -3.11 -8.13 1.68
CA ARG A 157 -4.25 -7.28 2.02
C ARG A 157 -5.02 -6.88 0.77
N ALA A 158 -6.35 -7.00 0.82
CA ALA A 158 -7.28 -6.51 -0.18
C ALA A 158 -8.62 -6.22 0.51
N GLU A 159 -8.83 -4.98 0.94
CA GLU A 159 -10.01 -4.60 1.73
C GLU A 159 -10.38 -3.14 1.48
N ILE A 160 -11.66 -2.81 1.71
CA ILE A 160 -12.15 -1.43 1.78
C ILE A 160 -12.18 -1.03 3.26
N ALA A 161 -11.68 0.16 3.58
CA ALA A 161 -11.63 0.66 4.96
C ALA A 161 -11.95 2.15 5.03
N VAL A 162 -12.36 2.61 6.20
CA VAL A 162 -12.47 4.05 6.48
C VAL A 162 -11.06 4.62 6.61
N PHE A 163 -10.84 5.76 5.97
CA PHE A 163 -9.59 6.50 5.99
C PHE A 163 -9.64 7.60 7.04
N ASP A 164 -8.72 7.58 7.99
CA ASP A 164 -8.52 8.65 8.96
C ASP A 164 -7.46 9.64 8.46
N ALA A 165 -7.93 10.77 7.94
CA ALA A 165 -7.05 11.80 7.38
C ALA A 165 -6.14 12.44 8.43
N GLY A 166 -6.64 12.64 9.66
CA GLY A 166 -5.87 13.24 10.76
C GLY A 166 -4.73 12.33 11.23
N VAL A 167 -5.03 11.04 11.37
CA VAL A 167 -4.02 10.03 11.70
C VAL A 167 -2.99 9.88 10.58
N ASN A 168 -3.43 9.95 9.32
CA ASN A 168 -2.51 9.89 8.17
C ASN A 168 -1.58 11.11 8.15
N GLU A 169 -2.09 12.32 8.39
CA GLU A 169 -1.29 13.54 8.46
C GLU A 169 -0.23 13.44 9.55
N LEU A 170 -0.61 12.98 10.75
CA LEU A 170 0.33 12.72 11.84
C LEU A 170 1.38 11.68 11.43
N ALA A 171 0.97 10.58 10.80
CA ALA A 171 1.89 9.52 10.38
C ALA A 171 2.94 10.05 9.38
N VAL A 172 2.53 10.88 8.42
CA VAL A 172 3.44 11.52 7.45
C VAL A 172 4.36 12.51 8.14
N ALA A 173 3.83 13.39 9.01
CA ALA A 173 4.61 14.38 9.74
C ALA A 173 5.68 13.74 10.64
N LEU A 174 5.31 12.67 11.36
CA LEU A 174 6.25 11.89 12.18
C LEU A 174 7.34 11.26 11.32
N HIS A 175 6.99 10.70 10.15
CA HIS A 175 7.97 10.10 9.25
C HIS A 175 8.98 11.13 8.77
N VAL A 176 8.51 12.28 8.28
CA VAL A 176 9.38 13.38 7.84
C VAL A 176 10.27 13.89 8.97
N ALA A 177 9.72 14.09 10.17
CA ALA A 177 10.50 14.57 11.31
C ALA A 177 11.57 13.57 11.75
N ILE A 178 11.26 12.27 11.73
CA ILE A 178 12.21 11.20 12.06
C ILE A 178 13.35 11.16 11.03
N ASP A 179 13.03 11.17 9.73
CA ASP A 179 14.04 11.10 8.67
C ASP A 179 14.96 12.33 8.70
N LEU A 180 14.39 13.54 8.87
CA LEU A 180 15.19 14.74 9.07
C LEU A 180 16.09 14.65 10.30
N THR A 181 15.63 14.04 11.39
CA THR A 181 16.43 13.87 12.60
C THR A 181 17.62 12.94 12.38
N ILE A 182 17.46 11.93 11.52
CA ILE A 182 18.53 10.98 11.16
C ILE A 182 19.58 11.66 10.28
N ASP A 183 19.14 12.50 9.33
CA ASP A 183 20.02 13.13 8.35
C ASP A 183 20.79 14.35 8.88
N LEU A 184 20.31 14.98 9.95
CA LEU A 184 20.96 16.13 10.56
C LEU A 184 22.17 15.71 11.43
N GLU A 185 23.23 16.55 11.44
CA GLU A 185 24.39 16.36 12.31
C GLU A 185 24.00 16.32 13.79
N GLU A 186 24.70 15.50 14.58
CA GLU A 186 24.42 15.32 16.01
C GLU A 186 24.49 16.61 16.82
N SER A 187 25.43 17.51 16.49
CA SER A 187 25.59 18.82 17.11
C SER A 187 24.60 19.89 16.65
N SER A 188 23.73 19.57 15.68
CA SER A 188 22.82 20.56 15.10
C SER A 188 21.72 20.97 16.09
N PRO A 189 21.54 22.30 16.34
CA PRO A 189 20.43 22.80 17.14
C PRO A 189 19.05 22.44 16.56
N GLN A 190 18.96 22.27 15.24
CA GLN A 190 17.74 21.83 14.55
C GLN A 190 17.39 20.40 14.94
N ARG A 191 18.39 19.49 14.97
CA ARG A 191 18.18 18.11 15.41
C ARG A 191 17.66 18.05 16.84
N ALA A 192 18.24 18.83 17.76
CA ALA A 192 17.78 18.90 19.14
C ALA A 192 16.32 19.39 19.25
N ARG A 193 15.92 20.39 18.46
CA ARG A 193 14.53 20.87 18.41
C ARG A 193 13.58 19.82 17.88
N LEU A 194 13.95 19.08 16.81
CA LEU A 194 13.14 18.01 16.27
C LEU A 194 12.96 16.85 17.26
N PHE A 195 14.02 16.46 17.99
CA PHE A 195 13.90 15.46 19.05
C PHE A 195 12.92 15.90 20.13
N ALA A 196 13.02 17.14 20.61
CA ALA A 196 12.09 17.66 21.61
C ALA A 196 10.64 17.72 21.10
N ALA A 197 10.43 18.04 19.82
CA ALA A 197 9.11 18.04 19.20
C ALA A 197 8.55 16.59 19.06
N LEU A 198 9.37 15.65 18.63
CA LEU A 198 8.99 14.23 18.55
C LEU A 198 8.64 13.65 19.93
N GLU A 199 9.38 14.03 20.98
CA GLU A 199 9.07 13.62 22.36
C GLU A 199 7.74 14.19 22.83
N ARG A 200 7.48 15.49 22.63
CA ARG A 200 6.19 16.12 22.97
C ARG A 200 5.03 15.46 22.20
N ALA A 201 5.18 15.26 20.90
CA ALA A 201 4.18 14.59 20.08
C ALA A 201 3.90 13.16 20.56
N GLY A 202 4.97 12.42 20.93
CA GLY A 202 4.84 11.09 21.53
C GLY A 202 4.08 11.09 22.85
N ASN A 203 4.30 12.09 23.70
CA ASN A 203 3.62 12.24 24.99
C ASN A 203 2.14 12.70 24.84
N ALA A 204 1.83 13.47 23.80
CA ALA A 204 0.47 13.90 23.49
C ALA A 204 -0.39 12.78 22.87
N LEU A 205 0.25 11.73 22.31
CA LEU A 205 -0.43 10.65 21.61
C LEU A 205 -0.88 9.54 22.57
N ASN A 206 -2.18 9.28 22.61
CA ASN A 206 -2.73 8.09 23.28
C ASN A 206 -2.85 6.92 22.27
N VAL A 207 -2.03 5.90 22.43
CA VAL A 207 -2.02 4.72 21.53
C VAL A 207 -3.30 3.88 21.62
N SER A 208 -4.10 4.04 22.67
CA SER A 208 -5.41 3.38 22.79
C SER A 208 -6.54 4.16 22.10
N ASP A 209 -6.28 5.44 21.75
CA ASP A 209 -7.23 6.30 21.04
C ASP A 209 -6.50 7.30 20.16
N VAL A 210 -5.86 6.76 19.11
CA VAL A 210 -5.00 7.53 18.21
C VAL A 210 -5.79 8.59 17.45
N SER A 211 -6.99 8.27 16.96
CA SER A 211 -7.81 9.20 16.18
C SER A 211 -8.17 10.46 16.96
N GLN A 212 -8.48 10.35 18.26
CA GLN A 212 -8.84 11.49 19.11
C GLN A 212 -7.63 12.36 19.47
N THR A 213 -6.43 11.77 19.52
CA THR A 213 -5.22 12.45 19.99
C THR A 213 -4.25 12.84 18.87
N ALA A 214 -4.53 12.43 17.63
CA ALA A 214 -3.66 12.71 16.48
C ALA A 214 -3.45 14.21 16.23
N SER A 215 -4.48 15.03 16.35
CA SER A 215 -4.39 16.49 16.15
C SER A 215 -3.49 17.14 17.19
N ALA A 216 -3.63 16.79 18.47
CA ALA A 216 -2.77 17.32 19.54
C ALA A 216 -1.31 16.92 19.34
N ALA A 217 -1.05 15.66 18.97
CA ALA A 217 0.30 15.19 18.66
C ALA A 217 0.89 15.90 17.44
N LEU A 218 0.08 16.17 16.40
CA LEU A 218 0.51 16.90 15.20
C LEU A 218 0.87 18.35 15.52
N ASP A 219 0.12 19.01 16.41
CA ASP A 219 0.40 20.39 16.82
C ASP A 219 1.77 20.51 17.53
N GLU A 220 2.18 19.51 18.28
CA GLU A 220 3.49 19.46 18.94
C GLU A 220 4.67 19.29 17.95
N LEU A 221 4.42 18.86 16.71
CA LEU A 221 5.43 18.76 15.64
C LEU A 221 5.65 20.09 14.91
N LYS A 222 4.76 21.07 15.08
CA LYS A 222 4.94 22.41 14.48
C LYS A 222 6.07 23.13 15.20
N VAL A 223 7.23 23.26 14.53
CA VAL A 223 8.48 23.84 15.07
C VAL A 223 8.77 25.19 14.41
#